data_66d3402cb2e6f93ccdf9990d0ee302ab
#
_entry.id   66d3402cb2e6f93ccdf9990d0ee302ab
#
_cell.length_a   1.000
_cell.length_b   1.000
_cell.length_c   1.000
_cell.angle_alpha   90.00
_cell.angle_beta   90.00
_cell.angle_gamma   90.00
#
_symmetry.space_group_name_H-M   'P 1'
#
loop_
_entity.id
_entity.type
_entity.pdbx_description
1 polymer ?
#
loop_
_entity_poly.entity_id
_entity_poly.type
_entity_poly.pdbx_seq_one_letter_code
_entity_poly.pdbx_strand_id
1 'polypeptide(L)'
;MYVKLEPFGVCVYGERMGSTWLSLIESILKNGEESVDEGRRRISLQNIRIRSSYQYVTDPIIEKYANKKNIQKILDLTFKESEMYDFDVKPSFSRGSKSYYARIEEGKMMDYVVERLSLIPESKKAVM
;
A
#
# COMPACT_ATOMS: atom_id res chain seq x y z
N MET A 1 17.16 -7.45 -10.49
CA MET A 1 16.88 -6.78 -9.21
C MET A 1 18.17 -6.17 -8.69
N TYR A 2 18.17 -4.92 -8.28
CA TYR A 2 19.33 -4.25 -7.71
C TYR A 2 18.91 -3.08 -6.82
N VAL A 3 19.80 -2.71 -5.89
CA VAL A 3 19.68 -1.54 -5.02
C VAL A 3 20.77 -0.55 -5.39
N LYS A 4 20.41 0.72 -5.53
CA LYS A 4 21.33 1.81 -5.81
C LYS A 4 21.22 2.86 -4.72
N LEU A 5 22.34 3.18 -4.09
CA LEU A 5 22.45 4.34 -3.22
C LEU A 5 22.57 5.59 -4.10
N GLU A 6 21.74 6.56 -3.88
CA GLU A 6 21.72 7.85 -4.56
C GLU A 6 22.08 8.95 -3.54
N PRO A 7 22.54 10.15 -3.97
CA PRO A 7 22.94 11.21 -3.04
C PRO A 7 21.86 11.62 -2.03
N PHE A 8 20.59 11.38 -2.36
CA PHE A 8 19.44 11.77 -1.54
C PHE A 8 18.56 10.59 -1.13
N GLY A 9 19.07 9.35 -1.15
CA GLY A 9 18.30 8.21 -0.70
C GLY A 9 18.69 6.88 -1.36
N VAL A 10 17.76 5.93 -1.30
CA VAL A 10 17.94 4.58 -1.83
C VAL A 10 16.90 4.31 -2.91
N CYS A 11 17.32 3.79 -4.04
CA CYS A 11 16.43 3.31 -5.07
C CYS A 11 16.47 1.79 -5.15
N VAL A 12 15.31 1.15 -4.96
CA VAL A 12 15.13 -0.30 -5.05
C VAL A 12 14.42 -0.63 -6.36
N TYR A 13 15.07 -1.46 -7.17
CA TYR A 13 14.55 -1.90 -8.46
C TYR A 13 14.18 -3.37 -8.40
N GLY A 14 12.99 -3.73 -8.87
CA GLY A 14 12.57 -5.10 -8.98
C GLY A 14 11.69 -5.33 -10.19
N GLU A 15 11.61 -6.59 -10.62
CA GLU A 15 10.73 -6.99 -11.70
C GLU A 15 9.29 -7.17 -11.19
N ARG A 16 9.15 -7.85 -10.05
CA ARG A 16 7.86 -8.14 -9.40
C ARG A 16 7.79 -7.50 -8.02
N MET A 17 6.59 -7.26 -7.54
CA MET A 17 6.36 -6.62 -6.25
C MET A 17 6.98 -7.40 -5.09
N GLY A 18 6.80 -8.73 -5.04
CA GLY A 18 7.34 -9.56 -3.95
C GLY A 18 8.86 -9.54 -3.89
N SER A 19 9.55 -9.64 -5.03
CA SER A 19 11.02 -9.55 -5.06
C SER A 19 11.51 -8.15 -4.70
N THR A 20 10.80 -7.12 -5.14
CA THR A 20 11.11 -5.73 -4.79
C THR A 20 10.95 -5.49 -3.29
N TRP A 21 9.89 -6.03 -2.69
CA TRP A 21 9.64 -5.96 -1.25
C TRP A 21 10.74 -6.62 -0.43
N LEU A 22 11.22 -7.82 -0.82
CA LEU A 22 12.34 -8.46 -0.14
C LEU A 22 13.62 -7.62 -0.18
N SER A 23 13.93 -7.03 -1.33
CA SER A 23 15.09 -6.14 -1.46
C SER A 23 14.95 -4.85 -0.67
N LEU A 24 13.72 -4.34 -0.55
CA LEU A 24 13.43 -3.19 0.30
C LEU A 24 13.70 -3.51 1.76
N ILE A 25 13.21 -4.65 2.27
CA ILE A 25 13.46 -5.09 3.64
C ILE A 25 14.96 -5.27 3.90
N GLU A 26 15.67 -5.93 2.99
CA GLU A 26 17.12 -6.11 3.11
C GLU A 26 17.85 -4.75 3.16
N SER A 27 17.43 -3.80 2.35
CA SER A 27 18.00 -2.44 2.35
C SER A 27 17.72 -1.70 3.65
N ILE A 28 16.53 -1.83 4.22
CA ILE A 28 16.18 -1.23 5.52
C ILE A 28 17.04 -1.84 6.63
N LEU A 29 17.17 -3.17 6.65
CA LEU A 29 17.96 -3.85 7.68
C LEU A 29 19.46 -3.53 7.62
N LYS A 30 20.00 -3.26 6.42
CA LYS A 30 21.42 -2.95 6.22
C LYS A 30 21.77 -1.49 6.43
N ASN A 31 20.89 -0.58 6.05
CA ASN A 31 21.18 0.85 5.93
C ASN A 31 20.25 1.74 6.76
N GLY A 32 19.27 1.16 7.44
CA GLY A 32 18.33 1.91 8.26
C GLY A 32 18.89 2.35 9.60
N GLU A 33 18.35 3.40 10.13
CA GLU A 33 18.67 3.94 11.45
C GLU A 33 17.77 3.29 12.51
N GLU A 34 18.39 2.84 13.60
CA GLU A 34 17.67 2.31 14.75
C GLU A 34 17.09 3.45 15.59
N SER A 35 15.85 3.29 16.02
CA SER A 35 15.16 4.19 16.95
C SER A 35 14.26 3.40 17.89
N VAL A 36 13.77 4.05 18.93
CA VAL A 36 12.78 3.48 19.84
C VAL A 36 11.52 4.34 19.76
N ASP A 37 10.40 3.72 19.47
CA ASP A 37 9.10 4.36 19.38
C ASP A 37 8.12 3.63 20.30
N GLU A 38 7.58 4.31 21.29
CA GLU A 38 6.69 3.76 22.32
C GLU A 38 7.22 2.46 22.97
N GLY A 39 8.54 2.37 23.22
CA GLY A 39 9.19 1.20 23.78
C GLY A 39 9.45 0.04 22.81
N ARG A 40 9.16 0.23 21.51
CA ARG A 40 9.42 -0.75 20.45
C ARG A 40 10.67 -0.33 19.66
N ARG A 41 11.59 -1.27 19.43
CA ARG A 41 12.70 -1.04 18.50
C ARG A 41 12.17 -0.94 17.07
N ARG A 42 12.65 0.06 16.36
CA ARG A 42 12.30 0.34 14.96
C ARG A 42 13.57 0.59 14.16
N ILE A 43 13.62 0.06 12.96
CA ILE A 43 14.63 0.40 11.95
C ILE A 43 13.90 1.14 10.82
N SER A 44 14.36 2.33 10.48
CA SER A 44 13.76 3.14 9.44
C SER A 44 14.79 3.63 8.44
N LEU A 45 14.41 3.69 7.19
CA LEU A 45 15.21 4.23 6.09
C LEU A 45 14.37 5.28 5.38
N GLN A 46 14.92 6.48 5.22
CA GLN A 46 14.22 7.60 4.61
C GLN A 46 14.58 7.75 3.12
N ASN A 47 13.75 8.50 2.41
CA ASN A 47 13.95 8.84 0.99
C ASN A 47 14.13 7.60 0.10
N ILE A 48 13.24 6.63 0.25
CA ILE A 48 13.25 5.42 -0.56
C ILE A 48 12.41 5.64 -1.82
N ARG A 49 12.98 5.32 -2.98
CA ARG A 49 12.27 5.20 -4.25
C ARG A 49 12.17 3.73 -4.63
N ILE A 50 10.96 3.26 -4.89
CA ILE A 50 10.70 1.90 -5.33
C ILE A 50 10.28 1.94 -6.80
N ARG A 51 10.89 1.09 -7.63
CA ARG A 51 10.53 0.90 -9.03
C ARG A 51 10.32 -0.58 -9.31
N SER A 52 9.12 -0.95 -9.72
CA SER A 52 8.80 -2.28 -10.24
C SER A 52 8.54 -2.18 -11.74
N SER A 53 9.11 -3.10 -12.52
CA SER A 53 8.98 -3.07 -13.97
C SER A 53 7.58 -3.51 -14.43
N TYR A 54 7.00 -4.50 -13.73
CA TYR A 54 5.70 -5.06 -14.09
C TYR A 54 4.85 -5.33 -12.85
N GLN A 55 3.55 -5.14 -13.01
CA GLN A 55 2.55 -5.59 -12.05
C GLN A 55 1.91 -6.86 -12.60
N TYR A 56 2.32 -7.99 -12.04
CA TYR A 56 1.72 -9.27 -12.38
C TYR A 56 0.54 -9.55 -11.44
N VAL A 57 -0.49 -10.20 -11.98
CA VAL A 57 -1.64 -10.65 -11.18
C VAL A 57 -1.22 -11.69 -10.14
N THR A 58 -0.19 -12.48 -10.47
CA THR A 58 0.37 -13.50 -9.58
C THR A 58 1.82 -13.19 -9.24
N ASP A 59 2.21 -13.38 -7.98
CA ASP A 59 3.57 -13.21 -7.51
C ASP A 59 3.96 -14.37 -6.60
N PRO A 60 4.92 -15.22 -7.01
CA PRO A 60 5.28 -16.43 -6.27
C PRO A 60 5.75 -16.17 -4.84
N ILE A 61 6.36 -15.01 -4.58
CA ILE A 61 6.82 -14.63 -3.24
C ILE A 61 5.62 -14.27 -2.36
N ILE A 62 4.70 -13.47 -2.90
CA ILE A 62 3.45 -13.13 -2.20
C ILE A 62 2.62 -14.39 -1.95
N GLU A 63 2.46 -15.25 -2.95
CA GLU A 63 1.72 -16.52 -2.82
C GLU A 63 2.30 -17.44 -1.73
N LYS A 64 3.63 -17.47 -1.61
CA LYS A 64 4.34 -18.32 -0.65
C LYS A 64 4.30 -17.77 0.77
N TYR A 65 4.48 -16.47 0.97
CA TYR A 65 4.72 -15.88 2.28
C TYR A 65 3.56 -15.05 2.83
N ALA A 66 2.63 -14.63 1.99
CA ALA A 66 1.55 -13.79 2.45
C ALA A 66 0.50 -14.55 3.28
N ASN A 67 -0.04 -13.88 4.26
CA ASN A 67 -1.19 -14.38 5.01
C ASN A 67 -2.46 -14.28 4.14
N LYS A 68 -2.92 -15.41 3.64
CA LYS A 68 -4.10 -15.49 2.76
C LYS A 68 -5.37 -14.90 3.38
N LYS A 69 -5.55 -15.04 4.70
CA LYS A 69 -6.69 -14.44 5.41
C LYS A 69 -6.63 -12.91 5.38
N ASN A 70 -5.43 -12.33 5.55
CA ASN A 70 -5.26 -10.89 5.49
C ASN A 70 -5.43 -10.36 4.07
N ILE A 71 -4.96 -11.08 3.05
CA ILE A 71 -5.21 -10.72 1.65
C ILE A 71 -6.72 -10.69 1.39
N GLN A 72 -7.45 -11.73 1.78
CA GLN A 72 -8.89 -11.77 1.59
C GLN A 72 -9.60 -10.61 2.30
N LYS A 73 -9.23 -10.31 3.55
CA LYS A 73 -9.76 -9.15 4.27
C LYS A 73 -9.50 -7.83 3.54
N ILE A 74 -8.29 -7.64 3.00
CA ILE A 74 -7.95 -6.44 2.24
C ILE A 74 -8.83 -6.33 0.99
N LEU A 75 -9.04 -7.43 0.27
CA LEU A 75 -9.92 -7.47 -0.90
C LEU A 75 -11.37 -7.14 -0.53
N ASP A 76 -11.85 -7.73 0.56
CA ASP A 76 -13.21 -7.47 1.05
C ASP A 76 -13.39 -6.00 1.44
N LEU A 77 -12.44 -5.41 2.18
CA LEU A 77 -12.43 -3.99 2.53
C LEU A 77 -12.38 -3.06 1.30
N THR A 78 -11.72 -3.51 0.24
CA THR A 78 -11.58 -2.70 -0.98
C THR A 78 -12.84 -2.71 -1.83
N PHE A 79 -13.61 -3.82 -1.83
CA PHE A 79 -14.67 -4.04 -2.80
C PHE A 79 -16.05 -4.37 -2.21
N LYS A 80 -16.15 -4.73 -0.93
CA LYS A 80 -17.39 -5.27 -0.37
C LYS A 80 -17.75 -4.77 1.02
N GLU A 81 -16.74 -4.60 1.88
CA GLU A 81 -16.98 -4.38 3.30
C GLU A 81 -17.04 -2.90 3.66
N SER A 82 -17.96 -2.54 4.51
CA SER A 82 -18.14 -1.16 4.95
C SER A 82 -17.31 -0.79 6.17
N GLU A 83 -16.97 -1.77 7.03
CA GLU A 83 -16.25 -1.54 8.27
C GLU A 83 -14.76 -1.89 8.15
N MET A 84 -13.92 -1.12 8.83
CA MET A 84 -12.49 -1.41 8.90
C MET A 84 -12.21 -2.55 9.88
N TYR A 85 -11.27 -3.41 9.51
CA TYR A 85 -10.78 -4.49 10.36
C TYR A 85 -9.44 -4.13 11.00
N ASP A 86 -9.20 -4.71 12.18
CA ASP A 86 -7.89 -4.69 12.81
C ASP A 86 -7.04 -5.85 12.30
N PHE A 87 -5.86 -5.52 11.80
CA PHE A 87 -4.87 -6.49 11.33
C PHE A 87 -3.74 -6.70 12.33
N ASP A 88 -3.65 -5.86 13.35
CA ASP A 88 -2.59 -5.83 14.36
C ASP A 88 -3.05 -6.39 15.71
N VAL A 89 -2.06 -6.63 16.59
CA VAL A 89 -2.28 -7.04 17.99
C VAL A 89 -3.01 -5.96 18.79
N LYS A 90 -2.83 -4.70 18.41
CA LYS A 90 -3.57 -3.56 18.98
C LYS A 90 -4.52 -3.00 17.95
N PRO A 91 -5.75 -2.62 18.31
CA PRO A 91 -6.69 -1.99 17.42
C PRO A 91 -6.08 -0.74 16.78
N SER A 92 -6.03 -0.72 15.44
CA SER A 92 -5.49 0.39 14.65
C SER A 92 -6.58 1.38 14.24
N PHE A 93 -7.84 0.95 14.31
CA PHE A 93 -8.99 1.75 13.90
C PHE A 93 -9.99 1.90 15.02
N SER A 94 -10.64 3.06 15.07
CA SER A 94 -11.79 3.28 15.96
C SER A 94 -12.94 2.38 15.54
N ARG A 95 -13.69 1.88 16.50
CA ARG A 95 -14.88 1.04 16.25
C ARG A 95 -15.86 1.80 15.36
N GLY A 96 -16.35 1.17 14.30
CA GLY A 96 -17.24 1.78 13.33
C GLY A 96 -16.55 2.66 12.28
N SER A 97 -15.22 2.63 12.18
CA SER A 97 -14.50 3.30 11.09
C SER A 97 -14.91 2.72 9.74
N LYS A 98 -15.24 3.60 8.79
CA LYS A 98 -15.69 3.21 7.44
C LYS A 98 -14.48 2.93 6.53
N SER A 99 -14.62 1.90 5.71
CA SER A 99 -13.67 1.61 4.62
C SER A 99 -13.72 2.68 3.52
N TYR A 100 -12.71 2.70 2.66
CA TYR A 100 -12.75 3.55 1.45
C TYR A 100 -13.90 3.16 0.54
N TYR A 101 -14.19 1.87 0.40
CA TYR A 101 -15.34 1.37 -0.34
C TYR A 101 -16.64 2.02 0.16
N ALA A 102 -16.93 1.96 1.45
CA ALA A 102 -18.13 2.57 2.00
C ALA A 102 -18.24 4.07 1.75
N ARG A 103 -17.12 4.80 1.84
CA ARG A 103 -17.11 6.25 1.59
C ARG A 103 -17.38 6.58 0.12
N ILE A 104 -16.83 5.80 -0.80
CA ILE A 104 -17.03 5.98 -2.25
C ILE A 104 -18.48 5.69 -2.62
N GLU A 105 -19.05 4.59 -2.11
CA GLU A 105 -20.43 4.19 -2.39
C GLU A 105 -21.46 5.18 -1.80
N GLU A 106 -21.34 5.51 -0.53
CA GLU A 106 -22.23 6.46 0.14
C GLU A 106 -22.20 7.84 -0.49
N GLY A 107 -21.02 8.31 -0.89
CA GLY A 107 -20.83 9.61 -1.55
C GLY A 107 -21.16 9.60 -3.05
N LYS A 108 -21.49 8.44 -3.64
CA LYS A 108 -21.66 8.27 -5.10
C LYS A 108 -20.50 8.90 -5.89
N MET A 109 -19.28 8.75 -5.35
CA MET A 109 -18.10 9.44 -5.88
C MET A 109 -17.74 8.95 -7.27
N MET A 110 -17.92 7.65 -7.56
CA MET A 110 -17.66 7.09 -8.87
C MET A 110 -18.62 7.65 -9.92
N ASP A 111 -19.91 7.73 -9.61
CA ASP A 111 -20.92 8.29 -10.51
C ASP A 111 -20.60 9.75 -10.86
N TYR A 112 -20.22 10.53 -9.83
CA TYR A 112 -19.78 11.92 -10.03
C TYR A 112 -18.56 12.02 -10.94
N VAL A 113 -17.53 11.19 -10.73
CA VAL A 113 -16.31 11.21 -11.56
C VAL A 113 -16.62 10.85 -13.01
N VAL A 114 -17.42 9.79 -13.22
CA VAL A 114 -17.82 9.35 -14.57
C VAL A 114 -18.64 10.42 -15.28
N GLU A 115 -19.65 10.99 -14.63
CA GLU A 115 -20.44 12.07 -15.19
C GLU A 115 -19.58 13.30 -15.53
N ARG A 116 -18.72 13.70 -14.60
CA ARG A 116 -17.85 14.86 -14.78
C ARG A 116 -16.89 14.70 -15.96
N LEU A 117 -16.25 13.54 -16.08
CA LEU A 117 -15.31 13.27 -17.18
C LEU A 117 -16.02 13.05 -18.52
N SER A 118 -17.27 12.58 -18.51
CA SER A 118 -18.09 12.47 -19.73
C SER A 118 -18.46 13.84 -20.28
N LEU A 119 -18.71 14.82 -19.41
CA LEU A 119 -19.04 16.20 -19.80
C LEU A 119 -17.80 17.04 -20.11
N ILE A 120 -16.75 16.88 -19.34
CA ILE A 120 -15.50 17.66 -19.42
C ILE A 120 -14.32 16.72 -19.23
N PRO A 121 -13.81 16.07 -20.30
CA PRO A 121 -12.74 15.06 -20.20
C PRO A 121 -11.45 15.56 -19.52
N GLU A 122 -11.11 16.83 -19.69
CA GLU A 122 -9.93 17.47 -19.11
C GLU A 122 -10.15 18.03 -17.71
N SER A 123 -11.26 17.70 -17.06
CA SER A 123 -11.59 18.21 -15.73
C SER A 123 -10.62 17.76 -14.66
N LYS A 124 -9.95 18.71 -13.99
CA LYS A 124 -9.11 18.46 -12.81
C LYS A 124 -9.91 18.33 -11.51
N LYS A 125 -11.25 18.44 -11.57
CA LYS A 125 -12.15 18.32 -10.41
C LYS A 125 -12.76 16.92 -10.27
N ALA A 126 -12.46 16.00 -11.19
CA ALA A 126 -12.90 14.61 -11.12
C ALA A 126 -11.96 13.81 -10.20
N VAL A 127 -12.08 14.00 -8.90
CA VAL A 127 -11.25 13.39 -7.86
C VAL A 127 -12.15 12.71 -6.83
N MET A 128 -11.70 11.51 -6.38
CA MET A 128 -12.31 10.74 -5.28
C MET A 128 -11.50 10.87 -4.00
#